data_edc7d0cb4a1c9479c1341588aaa0ef53
#
_entry.id   edc7d0cb4a1c9479c1341588aaa0ef53
#
_cell.length_a   1.000
_cell.length_b   1.000
_cell.length_c   1.000
_cell.angle_alpha   90.00
_cell.angle_beta   90.00
_cell.angle_gamma   90.00
#
_symmetry.space_group_name_H-M   'P 1'
#
loop_
_entity.id
_entity.type
_entity.pdbx_description
1 polymer ?
#
loop_
_entity_poly.entity_id
_entity_poly.type
_entity_poly.pdbx_seq_one_letter_code
_entity_poly.pdbx_strand_id
1 'polypeptide(L)'
;YMIDHLHRNKIGVILDWVPAHFPKDAHGLVNFDGTAVYEHEDPRQGEHPDWGTKIYNYGRPEVKNFLIANALFWIEECHVDGLRVDAVASMLYLDYGKKDGEWVANKYGDNKNLEAIEFFKHLNTVVLGRNHGTVMIAEESTAWPKVTGKAEDGGLGFSLKWNMGWMNDFLEYMKLDPYFRKDNHNKMTFSMTYAYSENYVLVISHDEVVHLKCSMLNKMPGYPDDKFRNLKAAYAFMLFHPGKKLLFMGQEFGQLREWSEERELDWYLLKEEKHQDLQNFVKTLLHMYTKYPALYAADNDPEGFEWINADDAYRSIFSLIRKSPTKRNNLLFVVNYTPVDRPDYRVGVPKKKQYKLIMDENGLLDKPKIFKAEEQECDHREYSFNYSLPGYGV
;
A
#
# COMPACT_ATOMS: atom_id res chain seq x y z
N TYR A 1 -4.21 -26.55 -6.64
CA TYR A 1 -5.61 -26.51 -6.16
C TYR A 1 -6.00 -25.11 -5.67
N MET A 2 -5.29 -24.54 -4.66
CA MET A 2 -5.65 -23.24 -4.08
C MET A 2 -5.72 -22.13 -5.15
N ILE A 3 -4.70 -21.98 -5.97
CA ILE A 3 -4.63 -20.97 -7.04
C ILE A 3 -5.79 -21.17 -8.04
N ASP A 4 -6.02 -22.39 -8.53
CA ASP A 4 -7.15 -22.72 -9.41
C ASP A 4 -8.50 -22.37 -8.79
N HIS A 5 -8.68 -22.65 -7.49
CA HIS A 5 -9.90 -22.29 -6.77
C HIS A 5 -10.11 -20.79 -6.72
N LEU A 6 -9.07 -20.01 -6.41
CA LEU A 6 -9.12 -18.55 -6.38
C LEU A 6 -9.41 -17.95 -7.76
N HIS A 7 -8.75 -18.46 -8.82
CA HIS A 7 -8.99 -18.04 -10.21
C HIS A 7 -10.44 -18.29 -10.66
N ARG A 8 -11.02 -19.43 -10.31
CA ARG A 8 -12.46 -19.71 -10.58
C ARG A 8 -13.39 -18.71 -9.91
N ASN A 9 -12.95 -18.11 -8.79
CA ASN A 9 -13.65 -17.04 -8.11
C ASN A 9 -13.20 -15.63 -8.56
N LYS A 10 -12.42 -15.52 -9.65
CA LYS A 10 -11.90 -14.26 -10.23
C LYS A 10 -11.01 -13.48 -9.26
N ILE A 11 -10.26 -14.18 -8.43
CA ILE A 11 -9.29 -13.65 -7.49
C ILE A 11 -7.89 -14.00 -8.00
N GLY A 12 -7.09 -12.98 -8.32
CA GLY A 12 -5.68 -13.15 -8.67
C GLY A 12 -4.84 -13.51 -7.44
N VAL A 13 -3.71 -14.15 -7.66
CA VAL A 13 -2.81 -14.62 -6.61
C VAL A 13 -1.43 -14.02 -6.81
N ILE A 14 -0.97 -13.28 -5.79
CA ILE A 14 0.40 -12.77 -5.72
C ILE A 14 1.12 -13.54 -4.62
N LEU A 15 2.23 -14.17 -4.98
CA LEU A 15 3.07 -14.90 -4.04
C LEU A 15 4.11 -13.96 -3.44
N ASP A 16 4.30 -14.07 -2.13
CA ASP A 16 5.42 -13.43 -1.44
C ASP A 16 6.70 -14.23 -1.69
N TRP A 17 7.71 -13.60 -2.31
CA TRP A 17 8.91 -14.24 -2.79
C TRP A 17 10.16 -13.55 -2.23
N VAL A 18 11.06 -14.34 -1.65
CA VAL A 18 12.22 -13.85 -0.87
C VAL A 18 13.54 -14.20 -1.59
N PRO A 19 13.99 -13.44 -2.58
CA PRO A 19 15.29 -13.63 -3.22
C PRO A 19 16.41 -12.89 -2.48
N ALA A 20 16.11 -12.15 -1.41
CA ALA A 20 17.09 -11.34 -0.70
C ALA A 20 18.06 -12.18 0.13
N HIS A 21 17.54 -13.21 0.77
CA HIS A 21 18.31 -14.00 1.72
C HIS A 21 17.71 -15.39 1.94
N PHE A 22 18.45 -16.26 2.64
CA PHE A 22 18.00 -17.60 3.00
C PHE A 22 18.53 -18.00 4.38
N PRO A 23 17.83 -18.92 5.09
CA PRO A 23 18.20 -19.35 6.45
C PRO A 23 19.47 -20.21 6.46
N LYS A 24 20.10 -20.31 7.64
CA LYS A 24 21.30 -21.12 7.88
C LYS A 24 20.99 -22.56 8.31
N ASP A 25 19.84 -23.10 7.93
CA ASP A 25 19.46 -24.47 8.29
C ASP A 25 20.40 -25.51 7.70
N ALA A 26 20.78 -26.51 8.49
CA ALA A 26 21.75 -27.54 8.10
C ALA A 26 21.32 -28.38 6.88
N HIS A 27 20.02 -28.42 6.58
CA HIS A 27 19.43 -29.10 5.42
C HIS A 27 19.14 -28.15 4.25
N GLY A 28 19.50 -26.85 4.39
CA GLY A 28 19.23 -25.81 3.41
C GLY A 28 20.37 -25.58 2.42
N LEU A 29 20.50 -24.34 1.98
CA LEU A 29 21.42 -23.94 0.91
C LEU A 29 22.81 -23.52 1.40
N VAL A 30 22.97 -23.23 2.71
CA VAL A 30 24.23 -22.74 3.26
C VAL A 30 25.33 -23.79 3.13
N ASN A 31 26.47 -23.38 2.58
CA ASN A 31 27.63 -24.27 2.32
C ASN A 31 27.21 -25.59 1.66
N PHE A 32 26.38 -25.52 0.62
CA PHE A 32 25.62 -26.63 0.05
C PHE A 32 26.45 -27.88 -0.29
N ASP A 33 27.66 -27.69 -0.83
CA ASP A 33 28.61 -28.76 -1.13
C ASP A 33 29.87 -28.70 -0.24
N GLY A 34 29.77 -27.98 0.88
CA GLY A 34 30.90 -27.68 1.77
C GLY A 34 31.60 -26.37 1.42
N THR A 35 31.13 -25.65 0.39
CA THR A 35 31.61 -24.31 0.00
C THR A 35 30.46 -23.32 -0.13
N ALA A 36 30.77 -22.03 -0.28
CA ALA A 36 29.78 -20.97 -0.51
C ALA A 36 29.26 -21.01 -1.96
N VAL A 37 28.28 -21.88 -2.24
CA VAL A 37 27.71 -22.03 -3.60
C VAL A 37 26.71 -20.92 -3.93
N TYR A 38 25.76 -20.65 -3.03
CA TYR A 38 24.68 -19.69 -3.21
C TYR A 38 25.00 -18.31 -2.62
N GLU A 39 25.76 -18.26 -1.55
CA GLU A 39 26.16 -17.06 -0.82
C GLU A 39 27.56 -16.55 -1.25
N HIS A 40 27.92 -15.35 -0.79
CA HIS A 40 29.31 -14.90 -0.80
C HIS A 40 30.08 -15.56 0.35
N GLU A 41 31.35 -15.92 0.10
CA GLU A 41 32.25 -16.49 1.11
C GLU A 41 32.58 -15.45 2.20
N ASP A 42 32.83 -14.19 1.79
CA ASP A 42 33.08 -13.07 2.72
C ASP A 42 31.78 -12.72 3.47
N PRO A 43 31.73 -12.87 4.81
CA PRO A 43 30.53 -12.58 5.59
C PRO A 43 30.08 -11.12 5.50
N ARG A 44 30.98 -10.19 5.21
CA ARG A 44 30.63 -8.78 4.98
C ARG A 44 29.73 -8.59 3.75
N GLN A 45 29.76 -9.52 2.79
CA GLN A 45 28.90 -9.54 1.61
C GLN A 45 27.80 -10.61 1.71
N GLY A 46 28.10 -11.72 2.40
CA GLY A 46 27.28 -12.93 2.42
C GLY A 46 26.34 -13.07 3.61
N GLU A 47 26.27 -12.10 4.54
CA GLU A 47 25.40 -12.21 5.72
C GLU A 47 24.63 -10.94 6.02
N HIS A 48 23.39 -11.13 6.50
CA HIS A 48 22.61 -10.13 7.22
C HIS A 48 22.74 -10.38 8.73
N PRO A 49 23.55 -9.62 9.47
CA PRO A 49 23.80 -9.87 10.89
C PRO A 49 22.52 -9.80 11.72
N ASP A 50 21.66 -8.81 11.47
CA ASP A 50 20.43 -8.56 12.22
C ASP A 50 19.38 -9.68 12.04
N TRP A 51 19.35 -10.31 10.85
CA TRP A 51 18.40 -11.40 10.54
C TRP A 51 18.98 -12.80 10.74
N GLY A 52 20.31 -12.89 10.91
CA GLY A 52 21.00 -14.17 11.05
C GLY A 52 20.97 -15.04 9.79
N THR A 53 20.76 -14.45 8.61
CA THR A 53 20.59 -15.14 7.33
C THR A 53 21.77 -14.94 6.39
N LYS A 54 21.83 -15.74 5.31
CA LYS A 54 22.80 -15.59 4.22
C LYS A 54 22.22 -14.77 3.08
N ILE A 55 23.10 -14.01 2.37
CA ILE A 55 22.75 -13.21 1.20
C ILE A 55 23.15 -13.99 -0.05
N TYR A 56 22.26 -14.08 -1.05
CA TYR A 56 22.58 -14.67 -2.34
C TYR A 56 23.65 -13.88 -3.08
N ASN A 57 24.57 -14.60 -3.73
CA ASN A 57 25.60 -14.02 -4.59
C ASN A 57 25.05 -13.73 -5.99
N TYR A 58 24.48 -12.55 -6.18
CA TYR A 58 23.89 -12.13 -7.46
C TYR A 58 24.94 -11.94 -8.58
N GLY A 59 26.22 -11.94 -8.26
CA GLY A 59 27.31 -11.90 -9.24
C GLY A 59 27.52 -13.23 -9.97
N ARG A 60 27.09 -14.38 -9.38
CA ARG A 60 27.20 -15.68 -10.00
C ARG A 60 26.07 -15.95 -10.98
N PRO A 61 26.37 -16.29 -12.25
CA PRO A 61 25.34 -16.62 -13.24
C PRO A 61 24.44 -17.79 -12.82
N GLU A 62 25.00 -18.80 -12.14
CA GLU A 62 24.26 -19.97 -11.65
C GLU A 62 23.22 -19.57 -10.60
N VAL A 63 23.56 -18.68 -9.67
CA VAL A 63 22.67 -18.18 -8.63
C VAL A 63 21.57 -17.31 -9.24
N LYS A 64 21.91 -16.43 -10.18
CA LYS A 64 20.92 -15.66 -10.95
C LYS A 64 19.94 -16.58 -11.68
N ASN A 65 20.45 -17.59 -12.38
CA ASN A 65 19.63 -18.56 -13.09
C ASN A 65 18.72 -19.33 -12.13
N PHE A 66 19.22 -19.76 -10.98
CA PHE A 66 18.44 -20.42 -9.95
C PHE A 66 17.25 -19.54 -9.49
N LEU A 67 17.51 -18.27 -9.16
CA LEU A 67 16.47 -17.35 -8.70
C LEU A 67 15.47 -17.01 -9.81
N ILE A 68 15.91 -16.74 -11.04
CA ILE A 68 15.02 -16.45 -12.17
C ILE A 68 14.19 -17.69 -12.54
N ALA A 69 14.79 -18.87 -12.56
CA ALA A 69 14.06 -20.13 -12.81
C ALA A 69 13.01 -20.40 -11.74
N ASN A 70 13.32 -20.09 -10.47
CA ASN A 70 12.36 -20.21 -9.37
C ASN A 70 11.18 -19.23 -9.52
N ALA A 71 11.44 -17.98 -9.89
CA ALA A 71 10.38 -17.01 -10.17
C ALA A 71 9.47 -17.48 -11.32
N LEU A 72 10.06 -17.96 -12.42
CA LEU A 72 9.33 -18.50 -13.56
C LEU A 72 8.53 -19.76 -13.19
N PHE A 73 9.07 -20.64 -12.34
CA PHE A 73 8.36 -21.82 -11.87
C PHE A 73 7.04 -21.47 -11.18
N TRP A 74 7.05 -20.49 -10.29
CA TRP A 74 5.82 -20.07 -9.61
C TRP A 74 4.80 -19.47 -10.57
N ILE A 75 5.25 -18.74 -11.59
CA ILE A 75 4.38 -18.08 -12.56
C ILE A 75 3.90 -19.08 -13.63
N GLU A 76 4.81 -19.83 -14.25
CA GLU A 76 4.51 -20.66 -15.43
C GLU A 76 3.92 -22.03 -15.05
N GLU A 77 4.41 -22.66 -13.96
CA GLU A 77 3.96 -23.97 -13.52
C GLU A 77 2.86 -23.91 -12.46
N CYS A 78 2.98 -22.96 -11.51
CA CYS A 78 2.00 -22.80 -10.44
C CYS A 78 0.89 -21.79 -10.77
N HIS A 79 1.07 -20.99 -11.83
CA HIS A 79 0.10 -20.03 -12.36
C HIS A 79 -0.24 -18.88 -11.37
N VAL A 80 0.72 -18.40 -10.58
CA VAL A 80 0.51 -17.16 -9.81
C VAL A 80 0.48 -15.96 -10.76
N ASP A 81 -0.30 -14.94 -10.43
CA ASP A 81 -0.46 -13.74 -11.26
C ASP A 81 0.63 -12.69 -11.03
N GLY A 82 1.46 -12.90 -10.02
CA GLY A 82 2.57 -12.02 -9.73
C GLY A 82 3.39 -12.46 -8.52
N LEU A 83 4.51 -11.76 -8.35
CA LEU A 83 5.39 -11.92 -7.19
C LEU A 83 5.55 -10.58 -6.47
N ARG A 84 5.43 -10.60 -5.15
CA ARG A 84 5.92 -9.53 -4.31
C ARG A 84 7.31 -9.90 -3.83
N VAL A 85 8.28 -9.09 -4.20
CA VAL A 85 9.69 -9.30 -3.89
C VAL A 85 10.02 -8.64 -2.56
N ASP A 86 10.36 -9.47 -1.60
CA ASP A 86 10.68 -9.08 -0.23
C ASP A 86 12.04 -8.37 -0.15
N ALA A 87 12.13 -7.38 0.75
CA ALA A 87 13.35 -6.74 1.20
C ALA A 87 14.27 -6.23 0.06
N VAL A 88 13.71 -5.65 -1.00
CA VAL A 88 14.47 -5.16 -2.16
C VAL A 88 15.56 -4.16 -1.77
N ALA A 89 15.29 -3.28 -0.78
CA ALA A 89 16.28 -2.35 -0.27
C ALA A 89 17.55 -3.05 0.25
N SER A 90 17.39 -4.18 0.94
CA SER A 90 18.52 -4.97 1.46
C SER A 90 19.40 -5.57 0.36
N MET A 91 18.83 -5.76 -0.83
CA MET A 91 19.56 -6.26 -2.01
C MET A 91 20.27 -5.12 -2.75
N LEU A 92 19.70 -3.91 -2.77
CA LEU A 92 20.24 -2.75 -3.50
C LEU A 92 21.41 -2.09 -2.79
N TYR A 93 21.49 -2.19 -1.47
CA TYR A 93 22.51 -1.51 -0.66
C TYR A 93 23.41 -2.52 0.06
N LEU A 94 24.73 -2.43 -0.22
CA LEU A 94 25.74 -3.31 0.36
C LEU A 94 25.94 -3.11 1.87
N ASP A 95 25.60 -1.93 2.38
CA ASP A 95 25.69 -1.51 3.77
C ASP A 95 24.36 -1.65 4.53
N TYR A 96 23.32 -2.23 3.92
CA TYR A 96 21.99 -2.36 4.55
C TYR A 96 22.08 -3.16 5.85
N GLY A 97 21.67 -2.54 6.99
CA GLY A 97 21.74 -3.18 8.31
C GLY A 97 23.15 -3.44 8.84
N LYS A 98 24.19 -2.82 8.27
CA LYS A 98 25.59 -3.03 8.63
C LYS A 98 26.25 -1.75 9.13
N LYS A 99 27.24 -1.91 10.02
CA LYS A 99 28.05 -0.81 10.53
C LYS A 99 29.25 -0.55 9.63
N ASP A 100 29.91 0.58 9.86
CA ASP A 100 31.17 0.89 9.21
C ASP A 100 32.21 -0.25 9.41
N GLY A 101 32.80 -0.70 8.29
CA GLY A 101 33.75 -1.82 8.29
C GLY A 101 33.12 -3.22 8.20
N GLU A 102 31.79 -3.34 8.33
CA GLU A 102 31.07 -4.61 8.21
C GLU A 102 30.52 -4.90 6.80
N TRP A 103 30.86 -4.07 5.83
CA TRP A 103 30.47 -4.23 4.43
C TRP A 103 31.63 -3.91 3.49
N VAL A 104 31.50 -4.30 2.23
CA VAL A 104 32.50 -4.09 1.18
C VAL A 104 31.91 -3.22 0.08
N ALA A 105 32.56 -2.09 -0.20
CA ALA A 105 32.15 -1.19 -1.27
C ALA A 105 32.24 -1.86 -2.64
N ASN A 106 31.42 -1.42 -3.57
CA ASN A 106 31.51 -1.86 -4.97
C ASN A 106 32.78 -1.31 -5.66
N LYS A 107 32.99 -1.69 -6.91
CA LYS A 107 34.18 -1.30 -7.70
C LYS A 107 34.34 0.22 -7.91
N TYR A 108 33.33 1.01 -7.62
CA TYR A 108 33.36 2.48 -7.69
C TYR A 108 33.55 3.13 -6.32
N GLY A 109 33.60 2.34 -5.25
CA GLY A 109 33.74 2.82 -3.88
C GLY A 109 32.46 3.27 -3.20
N ASP A 110 31.31 2.98 -3.78
CA ASP A 110 30.01 3.30 -3.19
C ASP A 110 29.26 2.04 -2.66
N ASN A 111 28.10 2.25 -2.04
CA ASN A 111 27.32 1.20 -1.35
C ASN A 111 26.27 0.52 -2.24
N LYS A 112 26.22 0.80 -3.54
CA LYS A 112 25.23 0.18 -4.42
C LYS A 112 25.67 -1.22 -4.81
N ASN A 113 24.76 -2.18 -4.69
CA ASN A 113 24.98 -3.55 -5.14
C ASN A 113 24.70 -3.64 -6.66
N LEU A 114 25.76 -3.49 -7.46
CA LEU A 114 25.65 -3.46 -8.92
C LEU A 114 25.11 -4.78 -9.49
N GLU A 115 25.49 -5.91 -8.89
CA GLU A 115 25.06 -7.24 -9.27
C GLU A 115 23.56 -7.45 -9.03
N ALA A 116 23.05 -6.98 -7.90
CA ALA A 116 21.60 -7.04 -7.59
C ALA A 116 20.78 -6.11 -8.51
N ILE A 117 21.30 -4.92 -8.84
CA ILE A 117 20.65 -4.01 -9.79
C ILE A 117 20.49 -4.70 -11.17
N GLU A 118 21.54 -5.31 -11.68
CA GLU A 118 21.49 -6.04 -12.95
C GLU A 118 20.62 -7.29 -12.86
N PHE A 119 20.61 -7.98 -11.72
CA PHE A 119 19.71 -9.10 -11.47
C PHE A 119 18.25 -8.65 -11.57
N PHE A 120 17.84 -7.57 -10.94
CA PHE A 120 16.45 -7.08 -11.01
C PHE A 120 16.03 -6.68 -12.42
N LYS A 121 16.90 -5.97 -13.14
CA LYS A 121 16.62 -5.60 -14.54
C LYS A 121 16.41 -6.84 -15.40
N HIS A 122 17.27 -7.85 -15.24
CA HIS A 122 17.16 -9.10 -15.98
C HIS A 122 15.91 -9.90 -15.57
N LEU A 123 15.69 -10.11 -14.27
CA LEU A 123 14.53 -10.78 -13.73
C LEU A 123 13.22 -10.20 -14.27
N ASN A 124 13.03 -8.89 -14.11
CA ASN A 124 11.79 -8.23 -14.51
C ASN A 124 11.60 -8.23 -16.03
N THR A 125 12.67 -8.06 -16.79
CA THR A 125 12.63 -8.16 -18.27
C THR A 125 12.20 -9.54 -18.73
N VAL A 126 12.77 -10.60 -18.15
CA VAL A 126 12.45 -11.98 -18.53
C VAL A 126 11.03 -12.35 -18.09
N VAL A 127 10.67 -12.11 -16.83
CA VAL A 127 9.37 -12.48 -16.28
C VAL A 127 8.24 -11.75 -16.99
N LEU A 128 8.30 -10.43 -17.10
CA LEU A 128 7.23 -9.64 -17.70
C LEU A 128 7.19 -9.77 -19.23
N GLY A 129 8.35 -10.02 -19.87
CA GLY A 129 8.42 -10.24 -21.31
C GLY A 129 7.87 -11.59 -21.76
N ARG A 130 7.99 -12.63 -20.92
CA ARG A 130 7.46 -13.98 -21.21
C ARG A 130 5.99 -14.13 -20.79
N ASN A 131 5.57 -13.43 -19.73
CA ASN A 131 4.29 -13.65 -19.06
C ASN A 131 3.45 -12.36 -19.03
N HIS A 132 2.76 -12.08 -20.13
CA HIS A 132 1.91 -10.90 -20.23
C HIS A 132 0.77 -10.92 -19.21
N GLY A 133 0.61 -9.82 -18.48
CA GLY A 133 -0.41 -9.67 -17.45
C GLY A 133 0.08 -9.99 -16.02
N THR A 134 1.26 -10.58 -15.88
CA THR A 134 1.92 -10.79 -14.59
C THR A 134 2.39 -9.46 -14.00
N VAL A 135 2.43 -9.37 -12.68
CA VAL A 135 2.93 -8.20 -11.95
C VAL A 135 4.12 -8.56 -11.06
N MET A 136 5.13 -7.69 -11.06
CA MET A 136 6.28 -7.76 -10.15
C MET A 136 6.22 -6.57 -9.20
N ILE A 137 6.13 -6.83 -7.91
CA ILE A 137 5.92 -5.80 -6.88
C ILE A 137 7.14 -5.74 -5.98
N ALA A 138 7.75 -4.57 -5.83
CA ALA A 138 8.88 -4.38 -4.94
C ALA A 138 8.43 -3.94 -3.55
N GLU A 139 8.88 -4.62 -2.51
CA GLU A 139 8.97 -4.02 -1.19
C GLU A 139 10.32 -3.28 -1.11
N GLU A 140 10.26 -1.99 -1.34
CA GLU A 140 11.43 -1.12 -1.31
C GLU A 140 11.10 0.13 -0.47
N SER A 141 11.76 0.27 0.66
CA SER A 141 11.45 1.26 1.70
C SER A 141 12.27 2.54 1.60
N THR A 142 13.22 2.62 0.67
CA THR A 142 14.12 3.76 0.53
C THR A 142 13.70 4.71 -0.59
N ALA A 143 14.49 5.77 -0.79
CA ALA A 143 14.33 6.71 -1.89
C ALA A 143 15.03 6.25 -3.18
N TRP A 144 15.21 4.95 -3.39
CA TRP A 144 15.81 4.45 -4.63
C TRP A 144 14.96 4.88 -5.84
N PRO A 145 15.55 5.54 -6.85
CA PRO A 145 14.79 6.09 -7.96
C PRO A 145 14.44 5.04 -9.01
N LYS A 146 13.34 5.25 -9.72
CA LYS A 146 12.92 4.44 -10.88
C LYS A 146 12.78 2.94 -10.59
N VAL A 147 12.30 2.56 -9.40
CA VAL A 147 12.02 1.15 -9.08
C VAL A 147 11.03 0.58 -10.09
N THR A 148 9.98 1.34 -10.42
CA THR A 148 8.97 0.96 -11.40
C THR A 148 9.23 1.53 -12.81
N GLY A 149 10.38 2.18 -13.01
CA GLY A 149 10.82 2.63 -14.31
C GLY A 149 11.32 1.46 -15.17
N LYS A 150 11.21 1.62 -16.49
CA LYS A 150 11.69 0.59 -17.43
C LYS A 150 13.18 0.34 -17.29
N ALA A 151 13.60 -0.92 -17.44
CA ALA A 151 15.01 -1.32 -17.37
C ALA A 151 15.87 -0.61 -18.44
N GLU A 152 15.34 -0.42 -19.65
CA GLU A 152 15.99 0.31 -20.76
C GLU A 152 16.25 1.80 -20.44
N ASP A 153 15.43 2.40 -19.57
CA ASP A 153 15.56 3.80 -19.12
C ASP A 153 16.34 3.92 -17.80
N GLY A 154 17.03 2.85 -17.40
CA GLY A 154 17.85 2.78 -16.20
C GLY A 154 17.07 2.44 -14.92
N GLY A 155 15.78 2.12 -15.02
CA GLY A 155 14.95 1.64 -13.90
C GLY A 155 15.18 0.17 -13.57
N LEU A 156 14.52 -0.33 -12.52
CA LEU A 156 14.62 -1.74 -12.12
C LEU A 156 13.58 -2.63 -12.82
N GLY A 157 12.54 -2.06 -13.45
CA GLY A 157 11.55 -2.79 -14.23
C GLY A 157 10.41 -3.41 -13.43
N PHE A 158 10.23 -3.09 -12.16
CA PHE A 158 9.07 -3.54 -11.39
C PHE A 158 7.76 -2.93 -11.90
N SER A 159 6.67 -3.66 -11.76
CA SER A 159 5.34 -3.15 -12.10
C SER A 159 4.83 -2.15 -11.06
N LEU A 160 5.05 -2.45 -9.79
CA LEU A 160 4.56 -1.69 -8.63
C LEU A 160 5.63 -1.64 -7.53
N LYS A 161 5.52 -0.63 -6.66
CA LYS A 161 6.34 -0.46 -5.44
C LYS A 161 5.45 -0.20 -4.23
N TRP A 162 5.74 -0.80 -3.09
CA TRP A 162 5.10 -0.46 -1.83
C TRP A 162 5.44 0.97 -1.41
N ASN A 163 4.42 1.73 -1.00
CA ASN A 163 4.59 3.10 -0.50
C ASN A 163 4.72 3.10 1.03
N MET A 164 5.91 2.82 1.52
CA MET A 164 6.20 2.80 2.96
C MET A 164 6.17 4.22 3.56
N GLY A 165 6.51 5.25 2.78
CA GLY A 165 6.43 6.65 3.21
C GLY A 165 4.99 7.06 3.53
N TRP A 166 4.06 6.79 2.61
CA TRP A 166 2.63 7.01 2.84
C TRP A 166 2.13 6.24 4.07
N MET A 167 2.49 4.97 4.19
CA MET A 167 2.08 4.12 5.31
C MET A 167 2.49 4.72 6.65
N ASN A 168 3.75 5.14 6.79
CA ASN A 168 4.26 5.74 8.02
C ASN A 168 3.50 7.03 8.37
N ASP A 169 3.41 7.98 7.44
CA ASP A 169 2.73 9.27 7.66
C ASP A 169 1.24 9.06 7.99
N PHE A 170 0.57 8.19 7.24
CA PHE A 170 -0.84 7.85 7.45
C PHE A 170 -1.09 7.26 8.84
N LEU A 171 -0.31 6.26 9.24
CA LEU A 171 -0.47 5.62 10.55
C LEU A 171 -0.08 6.54 11.71
N GLU A 172 0.96 7.36 11.54
CA GLU A 172 1.30 8.37 12.54
C GLU A 172 0.15 9.36 12.77
N TYR A 173 -0.46 9.86 11.68
CA TYR A 173 -1.62 10.75 11.78
C TYR A 173 -2.81 10.05 12.44
N MET A 174 -3.12 8.81 12.03
CA MET A 174 -4.29 8.09 12.52
C MET A 174 -4.21 7.74 14.01
N LYS A 175 -2.99 7.52 14.55
CA LYS A 175 -2.76 7.27 15.98
C LYS A 175 -2.94 8.51 16.87
N LEU A 176 -2.87 9.70 16.29
CA LEU A 176 -3.01 10.94 17.06
C LEU A 176 -4.42 11.09 17.64
N ASP A 177 -4.49 11.58 18.89
CA ASP A 177 -5.73 12.14 19.38
C ASP A 177 -6.22 13.22 18.40
N PRO A 178 -7.52 13.24 18.05
CA PRO A 178 -8.07 14.20 17.07
C PRO A 178 -7.73 15.66 17.35
N TYR A 179 -7.53 16.03 18.61
CA TYR A 179 -7.13 17.39 19.00
C TYR A 179 -5.77 17.83 18.39
N PHE A 180 -4.83 16.89 18.25
CA PHE A 180 -3.49 17.17 17.71
C PHE A 180 -3.39 17.01 16.18
N ARG A 181 -4.42 16.50 15.52
CA ARG A 181 -4.42 16.27 14.07
C ARG A 181 -4.26 17.53 13.24
N LYS A 182 -4.80 18.65 13.73
CA LYS A 182 -4.66 19.96 13.09
C LYS A 182 -3.20 20.38 12.87
N ASP A 183 -2.33 20.06 13.83
CA ASP A 183 -0.91 20.40 13.79
C ASP A 183 -0.05 19.40 12.97
N ASN A 184 -0.68 18.30 12.52
CA ASN A 184 -0.06 17.22 11.76
C ASN A 184 -0.77 16.96 10.41
N HIS A 185 -1.58 17.90 9.96
CA HIS A 185 -2.43 17.77 8.78
C HIS A 185 -1.64 17.42 7.50
N ASN A 186 -0.42 17.93 7.38
CA ASN A 186 0.49 17.68 6.27
C ASN A 186 0.87 16.19 6.10
N LYS A 187 0.83 15.38 7.16
CA LYS A 187 1.10 13.93 7.05
C LYS A 187 0.14 13.22 6.08
N MET A 188 -1.09 13.72 5.97
CA MET A 188 -2.10 13.16 5.05
C MET A 188 -1.97 13.67 3.62
N THR A 189 -1.30 14.80 3.40
CA THR A 189 -1.17 15.44 2.09
C THR A 189 0.22 15.30 1.47
N PHE A 190 1.24 15.06 2.29
CA PHE A 190 2.65 15.02 1.86
C PHE A 190 2.91 13.99 0.78
N SER A 191 2.31 12.81 0.87
CA SER A 191 2.45 11.74 -0.12
C SER A 191 2.09 12.16 -1.55
N MET A 192 1.21 13.16 -1.71
CA MET A 192 0.84 13.67 -3.03
C MET A 192 1.98 14.42 -3.73
N THR A 193 3.01 14.86 -3.02
CA THR A 193 4.20 15.48 -3.60
C THR A 193 5.03 14.51 -4.44
N TYR A 194 4.92 13.20 -4.17
CA TYR A 194 5.66 12.15 -4.87
C TYR A 194 4.78 11.01 -5.40
N ALA A 195 3.46 11.09 -5.25
CA ALA A 195 2.51 10.02 -5.58
C ALA A 195 2.64 9.47 -7.02
N TYR A 196 3.21 10.24 -7.93
CA TYR A 196 3.38 9.89 -9.35
C TYR A 196 4.84 9.65 -9.75
N SER A 197 5.76 9.59 -8.78
CA SER A 197 7.17 9.28 -9.06
C SER A 197 7.40 7.78 -9.34
N GLU A 198 6.53 6.93 -8.83
CA GLU A 198 6.52 5.49 -8.99
C GLU A 198 5.07 4.99 -9.11
N ASN A 199 4.90 3.74 -9.52
CA ASN A 199 3.60 3.07 -9.49
C ASN A 199 3.37 2.46 -8.11
N TYR A 200 2.68 3.18 -7.23
CA TYR A 200 2.60 2.81 -5.83
C TYR A 200 1.46 1.85 -5.47
N VAL A 201 1.74 1.00 -4.47
CA VAL A 201 0.74 0.30 -3.65
C VAL A 201 0.74 0.93 -2.27
N LEU A 202 -0.41 1.43 -1.83
CA LEU A 202 -0.62 1.87 -0.46
C LEU A 202 -0.76 0.63 0.42
N VAL A 203 0.13 0.48 1.39
CA VAL A 203 0.24 -0.77 2.14
C VAL A 203 -0.14 -0.60 3.60
N ILE A 204 -0.92 -1.55 4.09
CA ILE A 204 -1.07 -1.88 5.50
C ILE A 204 -0.86 -3.38 5.56
N SER A 205 0.39 -3.81 5.77
CA SER A 205 0.81 -5.20 5.73
C SER A 205 0.77 -5.87 7.11
N HIS A 206 1.33 -7.07 7.21
CA HIS A 206 1.51 -7.76 8.49
C HIS A 206 2.44 -6.99 9.43
N ASP A 207 3.46 -6.31 8.91
CA ASP A 207 4.43 -5.57 9.71
C ASP A 207 3.82 -4.47 10.58
N GLU A 208 2.70 -3.89 10.13
CA GLU A 208 2.02 -2.83 10.88
C GLU A 208 1.18 -3.36 12.03
N VAL A 209 0.95 -4.67 12.11
CA VAL A 209 0.02 -5.29 13.09
C VAL A 209 0.65 -6.40 13.92
N VAL A 210 1.98 -6.37 14.07
CA VAL A 210 2.81 -7.29 14.87
C VAL A 210 3.79 -6.51 15.76
N HIS A 211 4.52 -7.21 16.62
CA HIS A 211 5.64 -6.69 17.39
C HIS A 211 5.31 -5.44 18.24
N LEU A 212 4.20 -5.50 18.99
CA LEU A 212 3.72 -4.43 19.89
C LEU A 212 3.29 -3.14 19.15
N LYS A 213 2.97 -3.25 17.87
CA LYS A 213 2.47 -2.13 17.08
C LYS A 213 0.93 -1.97 17.14
N CYS A 214 0.21 -2.87 17.79
CA CYS A 214 -1.24 -3.00 17.88
C CYS A 214 -1.93 -3.37 16.55
N SER A 215 -3.16 -3.93 16.64
CA SER A 215 -4.02 -4.08 15.47
C SER A 215 -4.47 -2.72 14.93
N MET A 216 -4.97 -2.66 13.69
CA MET A 216 -5.42 -1.40 13.12
C MET A 216 -6.51 -0.72 13.96
N LEU A 217 -7.48 -1.47 14.48
CA LEU A 217 -8.51 -0.93 15.35
C LEU A 217 -7.93 -0.33 16.63
N ASN A 218 -6.96 -1.01 17.23
CA ASN A 218 -6.35 -0.56 18.48
C ASN A 218 -5.33 0.58 18.31
N LYS A 219 -4.90 0.88 17.08
CA LYS A 219 -4.17 2.12 16.78
C LYS A 219 -5.06 3.37 16.85
N MET A 220 -6.37 3.20 16.63
CA MET A 220 -7.29 4.34 16.62
C MET A 220 -7.51 4.86 18.04
N PRO A 221 -7.44 6.19 18.26
CA PRO A 221 -7.71 6.82 19.55
C PRO A 221 -9.21 6.84 19.86
N GLY A 222 -9.54 7.12 21.12
CA GLY A 222 -10.90 7.32 21.59
C GLY A 222 -11.55 6.09 22.19
N TYR A 223 -12.86 6.20 22.45
CA TYR A 223 -13.70 5.11 22.95
C TYR A 223 -13.96 4.06 21.87
N PRO A 224 -14.46 2.86 22.22
CA PRO A 224 -14.68 1.80 21.24
C PRO A 224 -15.44 2.23 19.98
N ASP A 225 -16.50 3.02 20.14
CA ASP A 225 -17.31 3.51 19.00
C ASP A 225 -16.51 4.48 18.10
N ASP A 226 -15.72 5.36 18.72
CA ASP A 226 -14.86 6.29 18.00
C ASP A 226 -13.79 5.55 17.20
N LYS A 227 -13.23 4.45 17.76
CA LYS A 227 -12.23 3.63 17.08
C LYS A 227 -12.78 3.04 15.77
N PHE A 228 -13.98 2.47 15.79
CA PHE A 228 -14.61 1.92 14.58
C PHE A 228 -14.91 3.00 13.55
N ARG A 229 -15.50 4.12 13.96
CA ARG A 229 -15.81 5.25 13.07
C ARG A 229 -14.54 5.85 12.46
N ASN A 230 -13.50 6.04 13.27
CA ASN A 230 -12.21 6.54 12.84
C ASN A 230 -11.52 5.58 11.86
N LEU A 231 -11.60 4.26 12.11
CA LEU A 231 -11.03 3.24 11.21
C LEU A 231 -11.77 3.19 9.87
N LYS A 232 -13.10 3.33 9.86
CA LYS A 232 -13.88 3.47 8.63
C LYS A 232 -13.44 4.68 7.81
N ALA A 233 -13.28 5.85 8.45
CA ALA A 233 -12.79 7.06 7.81
C ALA A 233 -11.37 6.87 7.23
N ALA A 234 -10.50 6.16 7.96
CA ALA A 234 -9.15 5.82 7.50
C ALA A 234 -9.16 4.95 6.24
N TYR A 235 -9.95 3.87 6.22
CA TYR A 235 -10.04 2.98 5.06
C TYR A 235 -10.69 3.66 3.85
N ALA A 236 -11.69 4.51 4.08
CA ALA A 236 -12.28 5.31 3.00
C ALA A 236 -11.24 6.24 2.36
N PHE A 237 -10.45 6.96 3.15
CA PHE A 237 -9.38 7.81 2.62
C PHE A 237 -8.32 7.01 1.85
N MET A 238 -7.86 5.88 2.41
CA MET A 238 -6.92 4.99 1.72
C MET A 238 -7.46 4.59 0.34
N LEU A 239 -8.76 4.28 0.25
CA LEU A 239 -9.39 3.90 -1.01
C LEU A 239 -9.42 5.05 -2.02
N PHE A 240 -9.68 6.26 -1.58
CA PHE A 240 -9.77 7.44 -2.45
C PHE A 240 -8.40 8.07 -2.77
N HIS A 241 -7.36 7.77 -2.02
CA HIS A 241 -5.99 8.21 -2.36
C HIS A 241 -5.48 7.48 -3.62
N PRO A 242 -4.69 8.12 -4.52
CA PRO A 242 -4.07 7.44 -5.67
C PRO A 242 -3.16 6.27 -5.26
N GLY A 243 -3.05 5.26 -6.10
CA GLY A 243 -2.26 4.05 -5.89
C GLY A 243 -3.10 2.80 -5.65
N LYS A 244 -2.53 1.62 -5.84
CA LYS A 244 -3.18 0.33 -5.51
C LYS A 244 -3.28 0.16 -3.99
N LYS A 245 -4.03 -0.82 -3.51
CA LYS A 245 -4.36 -0.99 -2.09
C LYS A 245 -3.95 -2.36 -1.59
N LEU A 246 -3.37 -2.40 -0.40
CA LEU A 246 -3.13 -3.64 0.34
C LEU A 246 -3.61 -3.46 1.78
N LEU A 247 -4.52 -4.33 2.20
CA LEU A 247 -4.99 -4.42 3.57
C LEU A 247 -4.74 -5.84 4.08
N PHE A 248 -4.05 -5.98 5.20
CA PHE A 248 -3.74 -7.29 5.78
C PHE A 248 -5.01 -7.95 6.35
N MET A 249 -5.07 -9.28 6.23
CA MET A 249 -6.20 -10.10 6.69
C MET A 249 -6.56 -9.86 8.15
N GLY A 250 -7.86 -9.86 8.47
CA GLY A 250 -8.42 -9.61 9.79
C GLY A 250 -8.62 -8.13 10.12
N GLN A 251 -7.96 -7.22 9.41
CA GLN A 251 -8.09 -5.79 9.65
C GLN A 251 -9.41 -5.25 9.07
N GLU A 252 -9.99 -5.92 8.08
CA GLU A 252 -11.27 -5.60 7.47
C GLU A 252 -12.46 -5.77 8.41
N PHE A 253 -12.32 -6.61 9.45
CA PHE A 253 -13.35 -6.74 10.49
C PHE A 253 -12.87 -6.23 11.86
N GLY A 254 -11.71 -5.57 11.93
CA GLY A 254 -11.22 -4.94 13.14
C GLY A 254 -10.72 -5.93 14.19
N GLN A 255 -9.91 -6.91 13.79
CA GLN A 255 -9.28 -7.82 14.74
C GLN A 255 -8.65 -7.04 15.89
N LEU A 256 -8.87 -7.50 17.13
CA LEU A 256 -8.41 -6.79 18.33
C LEU A 256 -6.95 -7.09 18.66
N ARG A 257 -6.53 -8.34 18.48
CA ARG A 257 -5.15 -8.77 18.74
C ARG A 257 -4.26 -8.48 17.55
N GLU A 258 -2.98 -8.36 17.81
CA GLU A 258 -1.96 -8.45 16.76
C GLU A 258 -2.01 -9.81 16.06
N TRP A 259 -1.57 -9.83 14.82
CA TRP A 259 -1.48 -11.06 14.05
C TRP A 259 -0.36 -11.98 14.61
N SER A 260 -0.55 -13.28 14.47
CA SER A 260 0.44 -14.30 14.77
C SER A 260 0.17 -15.52 13.87
N GLU A 261 1.23 -16.09 13.34
CA GLU A 261 1.21 -17.32 12.55
C GLU A 261 0.82 -18.56 13.38
N GLU A 262 0.93 -18.48 14.70
CA GLU A 262 0.63 -19.60 15.63
C GLU A 262 -0.87 -19.83 15.85
N ARG A 263 -1.73 -18.94 15.33
CA ARG A 263 -3.17 -19.00 15.59
C ARG A 263 -4.00 -18.44 14.43
N GLU A 264 -5.24 -18.91 14.34
CA GLU A 264 -6.21 -18.38 13.40
C GLU A 264 -6.66 -16.94 13.75
N LEU A 265 -7.29 -16.27 12.78
CA LEU A 265 -7.94 -14.98 12.99
C LEU A 265 -9.11 -15.12 13.96
N ASP A 266 -9.44 -14.02 14.63
CA ASP A 266 -10.50 -13.96 15.64
C ASP A 266 -11.92 -13.91 15.01
N TRP A 267 -12.26 -14.91 14.17
CA TRP A 267 -13.53 -14.99 13.44
C TRP A 267 -14.77 -14.85 14.32
N TYR A 268 -14.68 -15.18 15.63
CA TYR A 268 -15.76 -15.04 16.58
C TYR A 268 -16.22 -13.59 16.75
N LEU A 269 -15.35 -12.59 16.49
CA LEU A 269 -15.68 -11.17 16.54
C LEU A 269 -16.78 -10.79 15.54
N LEU A 270 -16.94 -11.52 14.45
CA LEU A 270 -18.03 -11.30 13.50
C LEU A 270 -19.42 -11.60 14.04
N LYS A 271 -19.53 -12.13 15.27
CA LYS A 271 -20.81 -12.23 15.99
C LYS A 271 -21.22 -10.92 16.64
N GLU A 272 -20.29 -9.96 16.75
CA GLU A 272 -20.51 -8.63 17.30
C GLU A 272 -20.86 -7.65 16.18
N GLU A 273 -21.93 -6.86 16.38
CA GLU A 273 -22.49 -5.96 15.37
C GLU A 273 -21.46 -4.98 14.81
N LYS A 274 -20.61 -4.39 15.65
CA LYS A 274 -19.59 -3.39 15.23
C LYS A 274 -18.55 -3.98 14.29
N HIS A 275 -18.09 -5.21 14.54
CA HIS A 275 -17.14 -5.91 13.70
C HIS A 275 -17.75 -6.31 12.36
N GLN A 276 -19.00 -6.78 12.39
CA GLN A 276 -19.75 -7.11 11.17
C GLN A 276 -20.04 -5.84 10.33
N ASP A 277 -20.40 -4.73 10.99
CA ASP A 277 -20.63 -3.44 10.33
C ASP A 277 -19.35 -2.90 9.68
N LEU A 278 -18.19 -2.98 10.34
CA LEU A 278 -16.90 -2.63 9.74
C LEU A 278 -16.59 -3.50 8.52
N GLN A 279 -16.79 -4.82 8.61
CA GLN A 279 -16.55 -5.72 7.48
C GLN A 279 -17.47 -5.38 6.29
N ASN A 280 -18.74 -5.11 6.54
CA ASN A 280 -19.68 -4.71 5.50
C ASN A 280 -19.29 -3.37 4.86
N PHE A 281 -18.78 -2.44 5.65
CA PHE A 281 -18.27 -1.17 5.16
C PHE A 281 -17.05 -1.37 4.25
N VAL A 282 -16.06 -2.15 4.66
CA VAL A 282 -14.87 -2.49 3.84
C VAL A 282 -15.29 -3.22 2.56
N LYS A 283 -16.21 -4.19 2.65
CA LYS A 283 -16.79 -4.86 1.49
C LYS A 283 -17.41 -3.87 0.50
N THR A 284 -18.12 -2.87 1.02
CA THR A 284 -18.71 -1.80 0.21
C THR A 284 -17.63 -0.97 -0.49
N LEU A 285 -16.59 -0.58 0.22
CA LEU A 285 -15.45 0.14 -0.34
C LEU A 285 -14.78 -0.65 -1.50
N LEU A 286 -14.56 -1.95 -1.32
CA LEU A 286 -13.96 -2.81 -2.33
C LEU A 286 -14.85 -2.95 -3.58
N HIS A 287 -16.17 -3.06 -3.39
CA HIS A 287 -17.11 -3.06 -4.52
C HIS A 287 -17.13 -1.71 -5.25
N MET A 288 -17.04 -0.60 -4.53
CA MET A 288 -16.90 0.72 -5.15
C MET A 288 -15.60 0.82 -5.95
N TYR A 289 -14.48 0.32 -5.39
CA TYR A 289 -13.19 0.34 -6.06
C TYR A 289 -13.25 -0.36 -7.43
N THR A 290 -13.86 -1.54 -7.51
CA THR A 290 -14.01 -2.27 -8.78
C THR A 290 -15.05 -1.66 -9.71
N LYS A 291 -16.09 -1.02 -9.18
CA LYS A 291 -17.20 -0.43 -9.95
C LYS A 291 -16.86 0.90 -10.61
N TYR A 292 -16.04 1.74 -9.95
CA TYR A 292 -15.77 3.11 -10.40
C TYR A 292 -14.35 3.26 -10.93
N PRO A 293 -14.15 3.33 -12.27
CA PRO A 293 -12.82 3.53 -12.85
C PRO A 293 -12.07 4.77 -12.34
N ALA A 294 -12.79 5.77 -11.83
CA ALA A 294 -12.20 6.93 -11.19
C ALA A 294 -11.26 6.56 -10.01
N LEU A 295 -11.46 5.40 -9.35
CA LEU A 295 -10.68 4.98 -8.19
C LEU A 295 -9.40 4.20 -8.54
N TYR A 296 -9.28 3.67 -9.77
CA TYR A 296 -8.15 2.80 -10.10
C TYR A 296 -7.52 3.02 -11.48
N ALA A 297 -8.27 3.57 -12.44
CA ALA A 297 -7.82 3.58 -13.83
C ALA A 297 -6.78 4.67 -14.15
N ALA A 298 -6.67 5.69 -13.29
CA ALA A 298 -5.71 6.78 -13.41
C ALA A 298 -4.90 6.95 -12.11
N ASP A 299 -4.52 5.85 -11.46
CA ASP A 299 -3.77 5.89 -10.21
C ASP A 299 -2.35 6.46 -10.40
N ASN A 300 -1.76 6.28 -11.57
CA ASN A 300 -0.41 6.74 -11.89
C ASN A 300 -0.40 7.99 -12.80
N ASP A 301 -1.55 8.63 -12.94
CA ASP A 301 -1.72 9.84 -13.76
C ASP A 301 -2.21 10.99 -12.86
N PRO A 302 -1.46 12.11 -12.77
CA PRO A 302 -1.87 13.27 -11.98
C PRO A 302 -3.24 13.83 -12.41
N GLU A 303 -3.67 13.66 -13.67
CA GLU A 303 -4.99 14.05 -14.12
C GLU A 303 -6.14 13.28 -13.45
N GLY A 304 -5.85 12.12 -12.83
CA GLY A 304 -6.81 11.28 -12.10
C GLY A 304 -7.21 11.79 -10.72
N PHE A 305 -6.54 12.83 -10.22
CA PHE A 305 -6.73 13.34 -8.86
C PHE A 305 -6.79 14.86 -8.82
N GLU A 306 -7.56 15.41 -7.90
CA GLU A 306 -7.59 16.84 -7.61
C GLU A 306 -8.01 17.09 -6.17
N TRP A 307 -7.23 17.86 -5.44
CA TRP A 307 -7.69 18.40 -4.16
C TRP A 307 -8.81 19.43 -4.38
N ILE A 308 -9.86 19.33 -3.57
CA ILE A 308 -10.80 20.45 -3.39
C ILE A 308 -10.27 21.34 -2.30
N ASN A 309 -10.04 20.76 -1.13
CA ASN A 309 -9.41 21.45 -0.01
C ASN A 309 -8.47 20.48 0.73
N ALA A 310 -7.16 20.80 0.68
CA ALA A 310 -6.10 20.09 1.36
C ALA A 310 -5.65 20.81 2.66
N ASP A 311 -6.19 22.02 2.93
CA ASP A 311 -5.64 22.95 3.91
C ASP A 311 -6.57 23.22 5.10
N ASP A 312 -7.68 22.47 5.22
CA ASP A 312 -8.62 22.61 6.34
C ASP A 312 -8.10 21.94 7.62
N ALA A 313 -6.89 22.30 8.00
CA ALA A 313 -6.18 21.72 9.13
C ALA A 313 -6.90 21.93 10.46
N TYR A 314 -7.46 23.12 10.67
CA TYR A 314 -8.16 23.45 11.91
C TYR A 314 -9.33 22.53 12.21
N ARG A 315 -10.06 22.10 11.19
CA ARG A 315 -11.17 21.16 11.31
C ARG A 315 -10.77 19.71 11.04
N SER A 316 -9.53 19.47 10.58
CA SER A 316 -9.02 18.15 10.15
C SER A 316 -9.93 17.48 9.13
N ILE A 317 -10.35 18.27 8.13
CA ILE A 317 -11.21 17.81 7.02
C ILE A 317 -10.39 17.82 5.73
N PHE A 318 -10.60 16.81 4.91
CA PHE A 318 -10.02 16.70 3.57
C PHE A 318 -11.14 16.51 2.55
N SER A 319 -11.02 17.20 1.42
CA SER A 319 -11.91 16.99 0.28
C SER A 319 -11.14 16.91 -1.02
N LEU A 320 -11.54 15.96 -1.88
CA LEU A 320 -10.85 15.67 -3.13
C LEU A 320 -11.79 15.14 -4.20
N ILE A 321 -11.31 15.11 -5.42
CA ILE A 321 -11.99 14.49 -6.57
C ILE A 321 -11.10 13.42 -7.17
N ARG A 322 -11.66 12.22 -7.38
CA ARG A 322 -11.09 11.21 -8.25
C ARG A 322 -11.75 11.33 -9.63
N LYS A 323 -10.91 11.41 -10.65
CA LYS A 323 -11.36 11.61 -12.03
C LYS A 323 -11.21 10.33 -12.84
N SER A 324 -12.27 9.99 -13.57
CA SER A 324 -12.23 8.89 -14.52
C SER A 324 -11.55 9.34 -15.82
N PRO A 325 -10.76 8.49 -16.49
CA PRO A 325 -10.19 8.78 -17.81
C PRO A 325 -11.25 9.19 -18.85
N THR A 326 -12.46 8.67 -18.72
CA THR A 326 -13.59 9.02 -19.59
C THR A 326 -14.26 10.34 -19.23
N LYS A 327 -13.81 11.02 -18.18
CA LYS A 327 -14.40 12.25 -17.60
C LYS A 327 -15.87 12.10 -17.19
N ARG A 328 -16.35 10.84 -17.05
CA ARG A 328 -17.70 10.49 -16.55
C ARG A 328 -17.55 9.79 -15.20
N ASN A 329 -18.56 9.94 -14.33
CA ASN A 329 -18.58 9.29 -13.01
C ASN A 329 -17.35 9.63 -12.16
N ASN A 330 -16.94 10.91 -12.19
CA ASN A 330 -15.97 11.40 -11.20
C ASN A 330 -16.59 11.31 -9.82
N LEU A 331 -15.75 11.00 -8.82
CA LEU A 331 -16.17 10.87 -7.43
C LEU A 331 -15.61 12.04 -6.63
N LEU A 332 -16.47 12.69 -5.87
CA LEU A 332 -16.10 13.64 -4.84
C LEU A 332 -16.06 12.91 -3.52
N PHE A 333 -15.02 13.14 -2.74
CA PHE A 333 -14.82 12.55 -1.42
C PHE A 333 -14.57 13.66 -0.41
N VAL A 334 -15.23 13.56 0.74
CA VAL A 334 -15.04 14.44 1.89
C VAL A 334 -14.90 13.57 3.13
N VAL A 335 -13.94 13.87 4.01
CA VAL A 335 -13.74 13.14 5.25
C VAL A 335 -13.44 14.07 6.42
N ASN A 336 -14.09 13.81 7.56
CA ASN A 336 -13.87 14.51 8.81
C ASN A 336 -13.13 13.61 9.79
N TYR A 337 -11.93 14.00 10.20
CA TYR A 337 -11.11 13.22 11.13
C TYR A 337 -11.25 13.65 12.59
N THR A 338 -12.33 14.34 12.93
CA THR A 338 -12.66 14.73 14.30
C THR A 338 -14.00 14.13 14.75
N PRO A 339 -14.25 13.96 16.06
CA PRO A 339 -15.56 13.50 16.54
C PRO A 339 -16.65 14.58 16.45
N VAL A 340 -16.33 15.77 15.97
CA VAL A 340 -17.21 16.94 15.96
C VAL A 340 -18.07 16.96 14.70
N ASP A 341 -19.39 16.94 14.85
CA ASP A 341 -20.32 17.12 13.76
C ASP A 341 -20.22 18.50 13.12
N ARG A 342 -20.37 18.58 11.81
CA ARG A 342 -20.36 19.79 11.00
C ARG A 342 -21.66 19.90 10.20
N PRO A 343 -22.77 20.33 10.82
CA PRO A 343 -24.09 20.28 10.18
C PRO A 343 -24.19 21.16 8.94
N ASP A 344 -23.43 22.23 8.87
CA ASP A 344 -23.44 23.22 7.78
C ASP A 344 -22.09 23.29 7.07
N TYR A 345 -21.42 22.13 6.85
CA TYR A 345 -20.16 22.09 6.12
C TYR A 345 -20.41 22.41 4.65
N ARG A 346 -19.74 23.43 4.14
CA ARG A 346 -19.81 23.80 2.72
C ARG A 346 -18.60 23.26 1.98
N VAL A 347 -18.83 22.58 0.86
CA VAL A 347 -17.78 22.01 0.01
C VAL A 347 -17.81 22.66 -1.37
N GLY A 348 -16.65 23.12 -1.83
CA GLY A 348 -16.48 23.69 -3.17
C GLY A 348 -16.55 22.61 -4.24
N VAL A 349 -17.15 22.92 -5.39
CA VAL A 349 -17.30 21.97 -6.51
C VAL A 349 -17.00 22.62 -7.86
N PRO A 350 -16.52 21.85 -8.86
CA PRO A 350 -16.05 22.42 -10.12
C PRO A 350 -17.16 22.91 -11.05
N LYS A 351 -18.43 22.55 -10.83
CA LYS A 351 -19.52 22.86 -11.75
C LYS A 351 -20.84 23.07 -11.00
N LYS A 352 -21.65 24.01 -11.50
CA LYS A 352 -23.04 24.23 -11.08
C LYS A 352 -23.93 23.09 -11.59
N LYS A 353 -24.04 22.01 -10.83
CA LYS A 353 -24.87 20.85 -11.17
C LYS A 353 -25.40 20.14 -9.91
N GLN A 354 -26.11 19.03 -10.11
CA GLN A 354 -26.52 18.15 -9.03
C GLN A 354 -25.40 17.14 -8.70
N TYR A 355 -25.16 16.94 -7.42
CA TYR A 355 -24.26 15.96 -6.85
C TYR A 355 -25.05 14.91 -6.08
N LYS A 356 -24.72 13.65 -6.24
CA LYS A 356 -25.40 12.54 -5.57
C LYS A 356 -24.49 11.97 -4.50
N LEU A 357 -24.92 12.00 -3.25
CA LEU A 357 -24.29 11.23 -2.19
C LEU A 357 -24.70 9.77 -2.40
N ILE A 358 -23.73 8.92 -2.61
CA ILE A 358 -23.96 7.49 -2.89
C ILE A 358 -23.55 6.60 -1.73
N MET A 359 -22.67 7.09 -0.86
CA MET A 359 -22.15 6.40 0.30
C MET A 359 -21.85 7.40 1.42
N ASP A 360 -22.03 6.97 2.66
CA ASP A 360 -21.61 7.66 3.88
C ASP A 360 -20.94 6.66 4.86
N GLU A 361 -20.67 7.07 6.09
CA GLU A 361 -20.04 6.25 7.14
C GLU A 361 -20.83 4.97 7.50
N ASN A 362 -22.08 4.86 7.06
CA ASN A 362 -22.92 3.67 7.25
C ASN A 362 -22.91 2.74 6.02
N GLY A 363 -22.25 3.13 4.94
CA GLY A 363 -22.16 2.37 3.69
C GLY A 363 -22.96 2.96 2.53
N LEU A 364 -23.32 2.13 1.55
CA LEU A 364 -24.10 2.56 0.40
C LEU A 364 -25.51 2.98 0.80
N LEU A 365 -25.96 4.10 0.26
CA LEU A 365 -27.32 4.58 0.45
C LEU A 365 -28.30 3.88 -0.49
N ASP A 366 -29.39 3.35 0.04
CA ASP A 366 -30.50 2.78 -0.76
C ASP A 366 -31.07 3.82 -1.74
N LYS A 367 -31.18 5.05 -1.29
CA LYS A 367 -31.62 6.19 -2.10
C LYS A 367 -30.59 7.33 -2.00
N PRO A 368 -29.90 7.65 -3.11
CA PRO A 368 -28.93 8.75 -3.09
C PRO A 368 -29.59 10.08 -2.69
N LYS A 369 -28.96 10.80 -1.76
CA LYS A 369 -29.31 12.19 -1.46
C LYS A 369 -28.75 13.09 -2.58
N ILE A 370 -29.52 14.09 -2.97
CA ILE A 370 -29.16 15.01 -4.07
C ILE A 370 -28.89 16.38 -3.50
N PHE A 371 -27.70 16.91 -3.80
CA PHE A 371 -27.29 18.28 -3.48
C PHE A 371 -27.23 19.11 -4.77
N LYS A 372 -27.75 20.31 -4.74
CA LYS A 372 -27.65 21.26 -5.86
C LYS A 372 -26.55 22.27 -5.54
N ALA A 373 -25.58 22.39 -6.44
CA ALA A 373 -24.56 23.41 -6.29
C ALA A 373 -25.15 24.80 -6.58
N GLU A 374 -24.77 25.78 -5.77
CA GLU A 374 -25.15 27.17 -5.81
C GLU A 374 -23.96 28.03 -6.23
N GLU A 375 -24.23 29.23 -6.73
CA GLU A 375 -23.21 30.26 -7.01
C GLU A 375 -22.77 30.91 -5.69
N GLN A 376 -22.04 30.17 -4.92
CA GLN A 376 -21.41 30.63 -3.70
C GLN A 376 -19.99 30.10 -3.65
N GLU A 377 -19.02 31.02 -3.58
CA GLU A 377 -17.61 30.67 -3.53
C GLU A 377 -17.27 29.86 -2.27
N CYS A 378 -16.54 28.75 -2.42
CA CYS A 378 -15.97 27.95 -1.36
C CYS A 378 -14.78 27.16 -1.89
N ASP A 379 -13.74 26.97 -1.09
CA ASP A 379 -12.55 26.18 -1.46
C ASP A 379 -11.93 26.64 -2.80
N HIS A 380 -11.86 27.95 -3.03
CA HIS A 380 -11.40 28.57 -4.30
C HIS A 380 -12.17 28.13 -5.53
N ARG A 381 -13.45 27.77 -5.38
CA ARG A 381 -14.36 27.37 -6.45
C ARG A 381 -15.60 28.25 -6.44
N GLU A 382 -16.07 28.61 -7.63
CA GLU A 382 -17.24 29.46 -7.85
C GLU A 382 -18.54 28.82 -7.33
N TYR A 383 -18.59 27.49 -7.31
CA TYR A 383 -19.78 26.72 -6.95
C TYR A 383 -19.54 25.88 -5.71
N SER A 384 -20.58 25.72 -4.88
CA SER A 384 -20.52 24.91 -3.68
C SER A 384 -21.93 24.43 -3.27
N PHE A 385 -21.97 23.50 -2.33
CA PHE A 385 -23.23 23.11 -1.67
C PHE A 385 -22.98 22.82 -0.18
N ASN A 386 -24.04 22.93 0.63
CA ASN A 386 -23.99 22.53 2.02
C ASN A 386 -24.19 21.02 2.20
N TYR A 387 -23.43 20.45 3.08
CA TYR A 387 -23.46 19.05 3.45
C TYR A 387 -23.35 18.90 4.97
N SER A 388 -24.24 18.10 5.57
CA SER A 388 -24.11 17.76 6.99
C SER A 388 -23.09 16.63 7.13
N LEU A 389 -21.89 16.99 7.59
CA LEU A 389 -20.76 16.08 7.71
C LEU A 389 -20.60 15.65 9.18
N PRO A 390 -20.90 14.39 9.53
CA PRO A 390 -20.77 13.89 10.90
C PRO A 390 -19.32 13.85 11.37
N GLY A 391 -19.14 13.72 12.68
CA GLY A 391 -17.84 13.39 13.26
C GLY A 391 -17.38 12.03 12.73
N TYR A 392 -16.13 11.90 12.29
CA TYR A 392 -15.58 10.74 11.57
C TYR A 392 -16.40 10.33 10.32
N GLY A 393 -17.23 11.22 9.80
CA GLY A 393 -18.04 10.98 8.61
C GLY A 393 -17.24 11.05 7.32
N VAL A 394 -17.75 10.36 6.32
CA VAL A 394 -17.19 10.31 4.97
C VAL A 394 -18.26 10.61 3.92
#